data_86cc81b8329b6e427a334606e6f9c5e6
#
_entry.id   86cc81b8329b6e427a334606e6f9c5e6
#
_cell.length_a   1.000
_cell.length_b   1.000
_cell.length_c   1.000
_cell.angle_alpha   90.00
_cell.angle_beta   90.00
_cell.angle_gamma   90.00
#
_symmetry.space_group_name_H-M   'P 1'
#
loop_
_entity.id
_entity.type
_entity.pdbx_description
1 polymer ?
#
loop_
_entity_poly.entity_id
_entity_poly.type
_entity_poly.pdbx_seq_one_letter_code
_entity_poly.pdbx_strand_id
1 'polypeptide(L)'
;MQLPQEEADYFFSLFKPLLVYTNQKFQITPGIKKPEDIERYPFESTVKIRDKLYQNPELFDRFIQENINNLSPENISIIQSWKGFIPGKFFVFRYLKKYTVFLTNDEPPKAYGVLSLYSPFEEIVGSSLPRLVETVLLPFKDKIVSDGIFKSSNIFFGRGVQGSLKENYELAKTRFGIITSLTASVSEIESPEIAKLKTYLKSQKNLEEHWDEIRILKEKSSELKHLYYQEVGKIYAKKYSKQWREIGLNDVWFAFFEAMPIASGKTQVDVERTVKQILPKPQQKFVYYFHLKGK
;
A
#
# COMPACT_ATOMS: atom_id res chain seq x y z
N MET A 1 -15.84 -2.47 4.91
CA MET A 1 -15.12 -1.50 5.78
C MET A 1 -15.24 -0.10 5.17
N GLN A 2 -15.60 0.89 5.98
CA GLN A 2 -15.90 2.28 5.59
C GLN A 2 -15.23 3.27 6.54
N LEU A 3 -15.18 4.53 6.14
CA LEU A 3 -14.79 5.62 7.05
C LEU A 3 -15.81 5.77 8.19
N PRO A 4 -15.42 6.30 9.35
CA PRO A 4 -16.35 6.85 10.31
C PRO A 4 -17.23 7.93 9.65
N GLN A 5 -18.48 8.03 10.09
CA GLN A 5 -19.45 8.99 9.53
C GLN A 5 -18.90 10.42 9.48
N GLU A 6 -18.28 10.88 10.57
CA GLU A 6 -17.69 12.22 10.67
C GLU A 6 -16.57 12.47 9.65
N GLU A 7 -15.73 11.44 9.37
CA GLU A 7 -14.69 11.55 8.35
C GLU A 7 -15.28 11.57 6.93
N ALA A 8 -16.33 10.80 6.67
CA ALA A 8 -17.03 10.82 5.39
C ALA A 8 -17.71 12.17 5.15
N ASP A 9 -18.38 12.73 6.18
CA ASP A 9 -18.98 14.06 6.13
C ASP A 9 -17.92 15.13 5.87
N TYR A 10 -16.76 15.02 6.53
CA TYR A 10 -15.63 15.92 6.32
C TYR A 10 -15.08 15.82 4.89
N PHE A 11 -14.93 14.61 4.35
CA PHE A 11 -14.52 14.43 2.96
C PHE A 11 -15.49 15.17 2.00
N PHE A 12 -16.77 14.94 2.14
CA PHE A 12 -17.77 15.55 1.26
C PHE A 12 -17.92 17.06 1.47
N SER A 13 -17.63 17.58 2.65
CA SER A 13 -17.61 19.03 2.91
C SER A 13 -16.55 19.76 2.08
N LEU A 14 -15.50 19.06 1.64
CA LEU A 14 -14.46 19.58 0.77
C LEU A 14 -14.71 19.22 -0.70
N PHE A 15 -15.15 17.98 -0.96
CA PHE A 15 -15.26 17.46 -2.32
C PHE A 15 -16.46 18.03 -3.10
N LYS A 16 -17.62 18.17 -2.46
CA LYS A 16 -18.81 18.75 -3.12
C LYS A 16 -18.60 20.20 -3.56
N PRO A 17 -18.04 21.12 -2.74
CA PRO A 17 -17.70 22.47 -3.19
C PRO A 17 -16.75 22.50 -4.39
N LEU A 18 -15.76 21.59 -4.45
CA LEU A 18 -14.84 21.49 -5.57
C LEU A 18 -15.56 21.03 -6.85
N LEU A 19 -16.51 20.10 -6.75
CA LEU A 19 -17.37 19.71 -7.87
C LEU A 19 -18.22 20.89 -8.36
N VAL A 20 -18.83 21.65 -7.45
CA VAL A 20 -19.61 22.86 -7.79
C VAL A 20 -18.73 23.89 -8.49
N TYR A 21 -17.53 24.15 -7.98
CA TYR A 21 -16.58 25.02 -8.61
C TYR A 21 -16.23 24.59 -10.02
N THR A 22 -15.95 23.29 -10.22
CA THR A 22 -15.69 22.71 -11.54
C THR A 22 -16.88 22.92 -12.47
N ASN A 23 -18.11 22.65 -11.96
CA ASN A 23 -19.33 22.85 -12.73
C ASN A 23 -19.50 24.31 -13.17
N GLN A 24 -19.23 25.26 -12.30
CA GLN A 24 -19.33 26.71 -12.61
C GLN A 24 -18.32 27.14 -13.66
N LYS A 25 -17.08 26.65 -13.61
CA LYS A 25 -16.03 26.96 -14.60
C LYS A 25 -16.34 26.44 -16.00
N PHE A 26 -17.00 25.29 -16.13
CA PHE A 26 -17.31 24.65 -17.40
C PHE A 26 -18.79 24.67 -17.80
N GLN A 27 -19.68 25.17 -16.95
CA GLN A 27 -21.12 25.27 -17.17
C GLN A 27 -21.78 23.95 -17.63
N ILE A 28 -21.37 22.82 -17.00
CA ILE A 28 -21.77 21.46 -17.40
C ILE A 28 -23.27 21.25 -17.09
N THR A 29 -23.70 21.63 -15.89
CA THR A 29 -25.08 21.53 -15.43
C THR A 29 -25.50 22.86 -14.78
N PRO A 30 -26.16 23.76 -15.51
CA PRO A 30 -26.39 25.14 -15.06
C PRO A 30 -27.18 25.30 -13.76
N GLY A 31 -27.95 24.29 -13.38
CA GLY A 31 -28.74 24.30 -12.15
C GLY A 31 -27.97 23.96 -10.88
N ILE A 32 -26.76 23.39 -10.97
CA ILE A 32 -25.91 23.06 -9.81
C ILE A 32 -25.09 24.30 -9.47
N LYS A 33 -25.48 25.02 -8.44
CA LYS A 33 -24.84 26.27 -7.99
C LYS A 33 -24.22 26.17 -6.59
N LYS A 34 -24.65 25.19 -5.78
CA LYS A 34 -24.18 24.95 -4.42
C LYS A 34 -24.12 23.44 -4.13
N PRO A 35 -23.36 23.00 -3.10
CA PRO A 35 -23.15 21.57 -2.78
C PRO A 35 -24.45 20.75 -2.65
N GLU A 36 -25.51 21.32 -2.07
CA GLU A 36 -26.79 20.64 -1.84
C GLU A 36 -27.56 20.39 -3.14
N ASP A 37 -27.22 21.10 -4.21
CA ASP A 37 -27.86 20.90 -5.50
C ASP A 37 -27.41 19.61 -6.17
N ILE A 38 -26.19 19.11 -5.89
CA ILE A 38 -25.62 17.90 -6.51
C ILE A 38 -26.57 16.70 -6.37
N GLU A 39 -27.19 16.54 -5.20
CA GLU A 39 -28.08 15.41 -4.90
C GLU A 39 -29.46 15.51 -5.57
N ARG A 40 -29.81 16.69 -6.09
CA ARG A 40 -31.07 16.94 -6.77
C ARG A 40 -31.03 16.65 -8.27
N TYR A 41 -29.84 16.45 -8.82
CA TYR A 41 -29.63 16.18 -10.24
C TYR A 41 -29.32 14.70 -10.48
N PRO A 42 -29.58 14.20 -11.70
CA PRO A 42 -29.23 12.84 -12.06
C PRO A 42 -27.74 12.55 -11.81
N PHE A 43 -27.45 11.34 -11.39
CA PHE A 43 -26.08 10.86 -11.09
C PHE A 43 -25.10 11.10 -12.25
N GLU A 44 -25.57 10.96 -13.48
CA GLU A 44 -24.78 11.20 -14.69
C GLU A 44 -24.27 12.64 -14.80
N SER A 45 -24.99 13.62 -14.22
CA SER A 45 -24.50 15.01 -14.15
C SER A 45 -23.29 15.13 -13.25
N THR A 46 -23.33 14.49 -12.08
CA THR A 46 -22.21 14.45 -11.14
C THR A 46 -21.00 13.73 -11.77
N VAL A 47 -21.25 12.63 -12.48
CA VAL A 47 -20.18 11.90 -13.24
C VAL A 47 -19.49 12.82 -14.25
N LYS A 48 -20.25 13.58 -15.05
CA LYS A 48 -19.67 14.52 -16.02
C LYS A 48 -18.82 15.61 -15.38
N ILE A 49 -19.30 16.16 -14.26
CA ILE A 49 -18.56 17.18 -13.51
C ILE A 49 -17.27 16.61 -12.95
N ARG A 50 -17.33 15.43 -12.32
CA ARG A 50 -16.21 14.71 -11.76
C ARG A 50 -15.16 14.36 -12.83
N ASP A 51 -15.60 13.83 -13.97
CA ASP A 51 -14.71 13.49 -15.07
C ASP A 51 -13.99 14.74 -15.61
N LYS A 52 -14.70 15.88 -15.65
CA LYS A 52 -14.12 17.17 -16.06
C LYS A 52 -13.09 17.70 -15.04
N LEU A 53 -13.32 17.51 -13.75
CA LEU A 53 -12.35 17.85 -12.71
C LEU A 53 -11.04 17.09 -12.90
N TYR A 54 -11.09 15.77 -13.07
CA TYR A 54 -9.87 14.96 -13.23
C TYR A 54 -9.18 15.11 -14.58
N GLN A 55 -9.90 15.57 -15.60
CA GLN A 55 -9.28 15.99 -16.87
C GLN A 55 -8.53 17.32 -16.77
N ASN A 56 -8.77 18.11 -15.72
CA ASN A 56 -8.19 19.44 -15.54
C ASN A 56 -7.63 19.59 -14.11
N PRO A 57 -6.52 18.88 -13.77
CA PRO A 57 -5.99 18.86 -12.39
C PRO A 57 -5.57 20.23 -11.84
N GLU A 58 -5.34 21.21 -12.71
CA GLU A 58 -5.06 22.60 -12.31
C GLU A 58 -6.23 23.26 -11.56
N LEU A 59 -7.44 22.69 -11.64
CA LEU A 59 -8.60 23.20 -10.89
C LEU A 59 -8.44 23.05 -9.38
N PHE A 60 -7.69 22.04 -8.91
CA PHE A 60 -7.38 21.91 -7.49
C PHE A 60 -6.62 23.15 -6.98
N ASP A 61 -5.58 23.58 -7.71
CA ASP A 61 -4.79 24.75 -7.32
C ASP A 61 -5.60 26.03 -7.43
N ARG A 62 -6.39 26.20 -8.51
CA ARG A 62 -7.23 27.38 -8.70
C ARG A 62 -8.30 27.49 -7.63
N PHE A 63 -8.94 26.37 -7.24
CA PHE A 63 -9.93 26.35 -6.16
C PHE A 63 -9.33 26.80 -4.83
N ILE A 64 -8.11 26.37 -4.52
CA ILE A 64 -7.37 26.77 -3.33
C ILE A 64 -6.99 28.25 -3.40
N GLN A 65 -6.48 28.73 -4.54
CA GLN A 65 -6.06 30.12 -4.73
C GLN A 65 -7.23 31.11 -4.63
N GLU A 66 -8.35 30.78 -5.24
CA GLU A 66 -9.57 31.60 -5.17
C GLU A 66 -10.17 31.60 -3.74
N ASN A 67 -9.88 30.59 -2.94
CA ASN A 67 -10.23 30.41 -1.51
C ASN A 67 -11.67 30.86 -1.15
N ILE A 68 -12.61 30.60 -2.03
CA ILE A 68 -14.00 31.06 -1.94
C ILE A 68 -14.67 30.60 -0.63
N ASN A 69 -14.21 29.46 -0.07
CA ASN A 69 -14.78 28.82 1.11
C ASN A 69 -13.97 29.06 2.39
N ASN A 70 -13.02 29.99 2.41
CA ASN A 70 -12.13 30.27 3.57
C ASN A 70 -11.49 28.99 4.13
N LEU A 71 -10.81 28.24 3.27
CA LEU A 71 -10.21 26.95 3.59
C LEU A 71 -9.14 27.07 4.66
N SER A 72 -9.20 26.21 5.67
CA SER A 72 -8.12 26.07 6.65
C SER A 72 -6.84 25.48 6.01
N PRO A 73 -5.66 25.65 6.63
CA PRO A 73 -4.42 25.03 6.15
C PRO A 73 -4.55 23.49 6.00
N GLU A 74 -5.29 22.82 6.89
CA GLU A 74 -5.55 21.39 6.80
C GLU A 74 -6.39 21.05 5.56
N ASN A 75 -7.47 21.82 5.30
CA ASN A 75 -8.32 21.62 4.13
C ASN A 75 -7.52 21.81 2.83
N ILE A 76 -6.66 22.84 2.78
CA ILE A 76 -5.76 23.08 1.65
C ILE A 76 -4.86 21.88 1.42
N SER A 77 -4.24 21.34 2.47
CA SER A 77 -3.35 20.19 2.39
C SER A 77 -4.09 18.94 1.85
N ILE A 78 -5.32 18.70 2.31
CA ILE A 78 -6.13 17.58 1.83
C ILE A 78 -6.45 17.75 0.34
N ILE A 79 -6.94 18.93 -0.06
CA ILE A 79 -7.30 19.19 -1.46
C ILE A 79 -6.07 19.10 -2.37
N GLN A 80 -4.92 19.62 -1.94
CA GLN A 80 -3.65 19.47 -2.67
C GLN A 80 -3.24 18.01 -2.84
N SER A 81 -3.44 17.19 -1.80
CA SER A 81 -3.13 15.76 -1.87
C SER A 81 -3.96 15.03 -2.92
N TRP A 82 -5.17 15.49 -3.20
CA TRP A 82 -6.05 14.90 -4.22
C TRP A 82 -5.50 14.98 -5.64
N LYS A 83 -4.50 15.82 -5.91
CA LYS A 83 -3.76 15.80 -7.18
C LYS A 83 -3.04 14.47 -7.43
N GLY A 84 -2.81 13.70 -6.38
CA GLY A 84 -2.32 12.32 -6.46
C GLY A 84 -3.41 11.28 -6.72
N PHE A 85 -4.54 11.67 -7.32
CA PHE A 85 -5.63 10.77 -7.67
C PHE A 85 -5.21 9.68 -8.66
N ILE A 86 -5.84 8.52 -8.54
CA ILE A 86 -5.62 7.38 -9.46
C ILE A 86 -6.96 7.00 -10.08
N PRO A 87 -7.22 7.43 -11.33
CA PRO A 87 -8.40 7.03 -12.07
C PRO A 87 -8.15 5.66 -12.70
N GLY A 88 -9.17 4.82 -12.78
CA GLY A 88 -8.99 3.56 -13.49
C GLY A 88 -10.11 2.56 -13.32
N LYS A 89 -9.87 1.40 -13.97
CA LYS A 89 -10.68 0.20 -13.80
C LYS A 89 -9.96 -0.72 -12.83
N PHE A 90 -10.64 -1.10 -11.77
CA PHE A 90 -10.11 -1.94 -10.71
C PHE A 90 -10.98 -3.18 -10.54
N PHE A 91 -10.35 -4.30 -10.23
CA PHE A 91 -11.07 -5.44 -9.70
C PHE A 91 -11.23 -5.29 -8.19
N VAL A 92 -12.47 -5.15 -7.72
CA VAL A 92 -12.77 -5.37 -6.30
C VAL A 92 -12.55 -6.84 -6.05
N PHE A 93 -11.43 -7.17 -5.42
CA PHE A 93 -10.93 -8.55 -5.34
C PHE A 93 -11.27 -9.25 -4.04
N ARG A 94 -11.21 -8.51 -2.92
CA ARG A 94 -11.43 -9.12 -1.59
C ARG A 94 -11.86 -8.06 -0.56
N TYR A 95 -12.83 -8.41 0.27
CA TYR A 95 -13.19 -7.66 1.47
C TYR A 95 -12.35 -8.14 2.64
N LEU A 96 -11.59 -7.24 3.27
CA LEU A 96 -10.80 -7.49 4.46
C LEU A 96 -11.29 -6.64 5.63
N LYS A 97 -10.95 -7.02 6.87
CA LYS A 97 -11.37 -6.31 8.08
C LYS A 97 -10.92 -4.84 8.14
N LYS A 98 -9.81 -4.48 7.50
CA LYS A 98 -9.25 -3.12 7.54
C LYS A 98 -9.58 -2.28 6.30
N TYR A 99 -9.76 -2.90 5.14
CA TYR A 99 -10.00 -2.25 3.85
C TYR A 99 -10.52 -3.27 2.83
N THR A 100 -10.98 -2.76 1.70
CA THR A 100 -11.29 -3.59 0.51
C THR A 100 -10.11 -3.54 -0.45
N VAL A 101 -9.73 -4.68 -1.01
CA VAL A 101 -8.63 -4.77 -1.97
C VAL A 101 -9.14 -4.45 -3.37
N PHE A 102 -8.58 -3.38 -3.94
CA PHE A 102 -8.74 -2.98 -5.34
C PHE A 102 -7.48 -3.36 -6.09
N LEU A 103 -7.60 -4.25 -7.08
CA LEU A 103 -6.49 -4.76 -7.88
C LEU A 103 -6.53 -4.14 -9.26
N THR A 104 -5.38 -3.63 -9.73
CA THR A 104 -5.26 -3.12 -11.10
C THR A 104 -5.05 -4.28 -12.10
N ASN A 105 -5.30 -3.99 -13.37
CA ASN A 105 -4.95 -4.88 -14.47
C ASN A 105 -3.66 -4.45 -15.20
N ASP A 106 -2.89 -3.58 -14.57
CA ASP A 106 -1.63 -3.08 -15.11
C ASP A 106 -0.54 -4.15 -15.03
N GLU A 107 0.52 -3.96 -15.78
CA GLU A 107 1.76 -4.72 -15.67
C GLU A 107 2.90 -3.80 -15.24
N PRO A 108 3.38 -3.97 -13.99
CA PRO A 108 3.00 -4.92 -12.95
C PRO A 108 1.70 -4.52 -12.22
N PRO A 109 0.90 -5.52 -11.77
CA PRO A 109 -0.32 -5.24 -11.04
C PRO A 109 -0.03 -4.60 -9.68
N LYS A 110 -0.95 -3.74 -9.22
CA LYS A 110 -0.92 -3.11 -7.90
C LYS A 110 -2.17 -3.44 -7.12
N ALA A 111 -2.04 -3.60 -5.80
CA ALA A 111 -3.15 -3.84 -4.89
C ALA A 111 -3.30 -2.66 -3.93
N TYR A 112 -4.45 -2.00 -3.97
CA TYR A 112 -4.79 -0.88 -3.09
C TYR A 112 -5.75 -1.32 -2.00
N GLY A 113 -5.48 -0.92 -0.76
CA GLY A 113 -6.38 -1.07 0.37
C GLY A 113 -7.27 0.15 0.51
N VAL A 114 -8.50 0.08 0.02
CA VAL A 114 -9.42 1.22 -0.14
C VAL A 114 -10.52 1.16 0.91
N LEU A 115 -10.85 2.30 1.49
CA LEU A 115 -12.02 2.49 2.35
C LEU A 115 -13.16 3.12 1.54
N SER A 116 -14.37 2.66 1.78
CA SER A 116 -15.57 3.33 1.28
C SER A 116 -15.91 4.54 2.16
N LEU A 117 -16.77 5.40 1.66
CA LEU A 117 -17.22 6.61 2.41
C LEU A 117 -18.34 6.25 3.39
N TYR A 118 -19.59 6.22 2.94
CA TYR A 118 -20.73 5.99 3.81
C TYR A 118 -21.16 4.52 3.96
N SER A 119 -21.26 3.80 2.84
CA SER A 119 -21.69 2.41 2.82
C SER A 119 -20.52 1.47 2.54
N PRO A 120 -20.45 0.28 3.15
CA PRO A 120 -19.44 -0.72 2.82
C PRO A 120 -19.47 -1.08 1.33
N PHE A 121 -18.32 -1.35 0.75
CA PHE A 121 -18.25 -1.78 -0.66
C PHE A 121 -19.06 -3.04 -0.96
N GLU A 122 -19.27 -3.91 0.03
CA GLU A 122 -20.08 -5.11 -0.11
C GLU A 122 -21.56 -4.78 -0.42
N GLU A 123 -22.07 -3.67 0.13
CA GLU A 123 -23.41 -3.17 -0.18
C GLU A 123 -23.47 -2.47 -1.54
N ILE A 124 -22.40 -1.75 -1.92
CA ILE A 124 -22.34 -0.98 -3.18
C ILE A 124 -22.10 -1.88 -4.39
N VAL A 125 -21.18 -2.84 -4.25
CA VAL A 125 -20.67 -3.67 -5.35
C VAL A 125 -21.26 -5.09 -5.32
N GLY A 126 -21.74 -5.52 -4.15
CA GLY A 126 -22.28 -6.87 -3.92
C GLY A 126 -21.23 -7.84 -3.34
N SER A 127 -21.71 -8.98 -2.86
CA SER A 127 -20.89 -10.00 -2.21
C SER A 127 -20.12 -10.90 -3.18
N SER A 128 -20.54 -10.98 -4.45
CA SER A 128 -19.92 -11.86 -5.46
C SER A 128 -18.69 -11.22 -6.08
N LEU A 129 -17.51 -11.60 -5.61
CA LEU A 129 -16.21 -11.11 -6.11
C LEU A 129 -15.50 -12.15 -7.01
N PRO A 130 -14.60 -11.74 -7.92
CA PRO A 130 -14.19 -10.35 -8.20
C PRO A 130 -15.22 -9.57 -9.04
N ARG A 131 -15.28 -8.24 -8.85
CA ARG A 131 -16.11 -7.32 -9.65
C ARG A 131 -15.23 -6.25 -10.28
N LEU A 132 -15.48 -5.94 -11.55
CA LEU A 132 -14.81 -4.83 -12.23
C LEU A 132 -15.60 -3.54 -11.99
N VAL A 133 -14.91 -2.53 -11.46
CA VAL A 133 -15.46 -1.19 -11.22
C VAL A 133 -14.56 -0.14 -11.87
N GLU A 134 -15.16 0.94 -12.34
CA GLU A 134 -14.45 2.14 -12.76
C GLU A 134 -14.71 3.23 -11.73
N THR A 135 -13.64 3.77 -11.15
CA THR A 135 -13.70 4.79 -10.09
C THR A 135 -12.38 5.57 -10.03
N VAL A 136 -12.32 6.55 -9.16
CA VAL A 136 -11.09 7.29 -8.86
C VAL A 136 -10.72 7.05 -7.40
N LEU A 137 -9.48 6.66 -7.16
CA LEU A 137 -8.92 6.54 -5.83
C LEU A 137 -8.25 7.85 -5.44
N LEU A 138 -8.53 8.31 -4.22
CA LEU A 138 -8.03 9.57 -3.67
C LEU A 138 -7.27 9.31 -2.37
N PRO A 139 -6.17 10.04 -2.13
CA PRO A 139 -5.60 10.13 -0.80
C PRO A 139 -6.54 10.93 0.11
N PHE A 140 -6.77 10.43 1.31
CA PHE A 140 -7.50 11.16 2.35
C PHE A 140 -6.85 10.90 3.70
N LYS A 141 -6.12 11.92 4.18
CA LYS A 141 -5.20 11.76 5.32
C LYS A 141 -4.18 10.64 5.03
N ASP A 142 -4.11 9.65 5.90
CA ASP A 142 -3.24 8.46 5.77
C ASP A 142 -3.90 7.26 5.06
N LYS A 143 -5.07 7.47 4.45
CA LYS A 143 -5.92 6.43 3.87
C LYS A 143 -6.10 6.63 2.37
N ILE A 144 -6.56 5.57 1.70
CA ILE A 144 -7.07 5.63 0.33
C ILE A 144 -8.59 5.48 0.40
N VAL A 145 -9.29 6.40 -0.22
CA VAL A 145 -10.75 6.34 -0.40
C VAL A 145 -11.09 6.35 -1.89
N SER A 146 -12.30 5.94 -2.25
CA SER A 146 -12.85 6.26 -3.56
C SER A 146 -13.52 7.63 -3.52
N ASP A 147 -13.69 8.26 -4.67
CA ASP A 147 -14.44 9.52 -4.77
C ASP A 147 -15.96 9.37 -4.59
N GLY A 148 -16.44 8.15 -4.29
CA GLY A 148 -17.86 7.83 -4.10
C GLY A 148 -18.62 7.57 -5.40
N ILE A 149 -17.99 7.67 -6.55
CA ILE A 149 -18.60 7.47 -7.85
C ILE A 149 -18.08 6.18 -8.48
N PHE A 150 -18.99 5.23 -8.72
CA PHE A 150 -18.68 3.91 -9.27
C PHE A 150 -19.49 3.65 -10.54
N LYS A 151 -18.79 3.18 -11.57
CA LYS A 151 -19.42 2.48 -12.69
C LYS A 151 -19.10 1.01 -12.54
N SER A 152 -20.07 0.20 -12.10
CA SER A 152 -19.90 -1.24 -11.94
C SER A 152 -20.32 -1.97 -13.21
N SER A 153 -19.49 -2.91 -13.66
CA SER A 153 -19.83 -3.81 -14.74
C SER A 153 -20.42 -5.10 -14.18
N ASN A 154 -21.62 -5.47 -14.64
CA ASN A 154 -22.29 -6.73 -14.27
C ASN A 154 -21.67 -7.95 -14.98
N ILE A 155 -20.33 -8.01 -15.01
CA ILE A 155 -19.58 -9.11 -15.63
C ILE A 155 -19.22 -10.11 -14.57
N PHE A 156 -19.56 -11.37 -14.79
CA PHE A 156 -19.11 -12.49 -13.96
C PHE A 156 -17.88 -13.13 -14.61
N PHE A 157 -16.82 -13.27 -13.84
CA PHE A 157 -15.58 -13.83 -14.33
C PHE A 157 -15.53 -15.34 -14.11
N GLY A 158 -15.22 -16.10 -15.16
CA GLY A 158 -15.03 -17.54 -15.10
C GLY A 158 -13.76 -17.94 -14.32
N ARG A 159 -13.61 -19.23 -14.04
CA ARG A 159 -12.51 -19.79 -13.21
C ARG A 159 -11.10 -19.39 -13.71
N GLY A 160 -10.89 -19.30 -15.03
CA GLY A 160 -9.59 -18.90 -15.60
C GLY A 160 -9.20 -17.50 -15.20
N VAL A 161 -10.10 -16.52 -15.37
CA VAL A 161 -9.85 -15.12 -14.98
C VAL A 161 -9.68 -14.98 -13.48
N GLN A 162 -10.47 -15.70 -12.68
CA GLN A 162 -10.31 -15.70 -11.22
C GLN A 162 -8.93 -16.24 -10.79
N GLY A 163 -8.40 -17.25 -11.49
CA GLY A 163 -7.04 -17.77 -11.29
C GLY A 163 -5.98 -16.72 -11.56
N SER A 164 -6.03 -16.09 -12.74
CA SER A 164 -5.09 -15.01 -13.11
C SER A 164 -5.16 -13.83 -12.15
N LEU A 165 -6.34 -13.43 -11.70
CA LEU A 165 -6.47 -12.34 -10.72
C LEU A 165 -5.89 -12.71 -9.36
N LYS A 166 -5.95 -13.98 -8.95
CA LYS A 166 -5.30 -14.46 -7.74
C LYS A 166 -3.78 -14.40 -7.86
N GLU A 167 -3.23 -14.80 -8.99
CA GLU A 167 -1.80 -14.70 -9.29
C GLU A 167 -1.34 -13.25 -9.30
N ASN A 168 -2.08 -12.36 -9.97
CA ASN A 168 -1.83 -10.93 -9.99
C ASN A 168 -1.86 -10.30 -8.58
N TYR A 169 -2.81 -10.71 -7.75
CA TYR A 169 -2.87 -10.25 -6.36
C TYR A 169 -1.65 -10.69 -5.54
N GLU A 170 -1.23 -11.95 -5.65
CA GLU A 170 -0.04 -12.44 -4.94
C GLU A 170 1.23 -11.75 -5.47
N LEU A 171 1.32 -11.50 -6.77
CA LEU A 171 2.41 -10.74 -7.37
C LEU A 171 2.45 -9.29 -6.86
N ALA A 172 1.31 -8.59 -6.90
CA ALA A 172 1.18 -7.23 -6.39
C ALA A 172 1.57 -7.14 -4.91
N LYS A 173 1.04 -8.07 -4.10
CA LYS A 173 1.32 -8.14 -2.66
C LYS A 173 2.78 -8.45 -2.36
N THR A 174 3.42 -9.30 -3.15
CA THR A 174 4.83 -9.64 -2.98
C THR A 174 5.73 -8.48 -3.39
N ARG A 175 5.38 -7.77 -4.47
CA ARG A 175 6.22 -6.72 -5.06
C ARG A 175 6.07 -5.37 -4.36
N PHE A 176 4.85 -4.99 -3.99
CA PHE A 176 4.54 -3.64 -3.49
C PHE A 176 3.88 -3.66 -2.11
N GLY A 177 3.51 -4.84 -1.60
CA GLY A 177 2.58 -4.92 -0.48
C GLY A 177 1.16 -4.54 -0.90
N ILE A 178 0.29 -4.31 0.08
CA ILE A 178 -1.00 -3.67 -0.17
C ILE A 178 -0.82 -2.17 0.13
N ILE A 179 -0.96 -1.34 -0.89
CA ILE A 179 -0.79 0.11 -0.81
C ILE A 179 -2.00 0.68 -0.06
N THR A 180 -1.80 1.26 1.11
CA THR A 180 -2.86 1.80 1.95
C THR A 180 -2.84 3.33 2.09
N SER A 181 -1.84 3.98 1.51
CA SER A 181 -1.73 5.44 1.45
C SER A 181 -1.14 5.88 0.10
N LEU A 182 -1.66 7.00 -0.45
CA LEU A 182 -1.13 7.64 -1.66
C LEU A 182 -0.31 8.89 -1.33
N THR A 183 -0.34 9.37 -0.08
CA THR A 183 0.43 10.54 0.38
C THR A 183 1.83 10.18 0.83
N ALA A 184 2.05 8.92 1.24
CA ALA A 184 3.41 8.42 1.29
C ALA A 184 3.95 8.55 -0.13
N SER A 185 4.95 9.42 -0.31
CA SER A 185 5.75 9.42 -1.52
C SER A 185 5.88 7.96 -1.96
N VAL A 186 5.80 7.70 -3.28
CA VAL A 186 6.27 6.44 -3.88
C VAL A 186 7.79 6.42 -3.70
N SER A 187 8.21 6.56 -2.43
CA SER A 187 9.52 6.26 -1.94
C SER A 187 9.55 4.75 -1.88
N GLU A 188 10.29 4.21 -2.82
CA GLU A 188 10.57 2.81 -2.95
C GLU A 188 9.43 2.01 -3.61
N ILE A 189 9.27 2.21 -4.91
CA ILE A 189 9.00 1.08 -5.80
C ILE A 189 10.15 0.12 -5.50
N GLU A 190 9.91 -0.87 -4.64
CA GLU A 190 10.89 -1.94 -4.45
C GLU A 190 11.33 -2.40 -5.82
N SER A 191 12.62 -2.32 -6.10
CA SER A 191 13.10 -2.77 -7.41
C SER A 191 12.60 -4.18 -7.66
N PRO A 192 12.32 -4.57 -8.92
CA PRO A 192 11.90 -5.93 -9.25
C PRO A 192 12.81 -6.98 -8.62
N GLU A 193 14.09 -6.65 -8.50
CA GLU A 193 15.10 -7.50 -7.88
C GLU A 193 14.90 -7.65 -6.37
N ILE A 194 14.55 -6.57 -5.65
CA ILE A 194 14.26 -6.62 -4.21
C ILE A 194 13.03 -7.50 -3.94
N ALA A 195 11.95 -7.31 -4.70
CA ALA A 195 10.73 -8.10 -4.57
C ALA A 195 10.97 -9.59 -4.87
N LYS A 196 11.77 -9.87 -5.92
CA LYS A 196 12.17 -11.23 -6.29
C LYS A 196 13.02 -11.87 -5.19
N LEU A 197 14.02 -11.16 -4.69
CA LEU A 197 14.88 -11.62 -3.61
C LEU A 197 14.10 -11.90 -2.33
N LYS A 198 13.20 -11.00 -1.90
CA LYS A 198 12.32 -11.22 -0.75
C LYS A 198 11.44 -12.48 -0.90
N THR A 199 10.99 -12.76 -2.13
CA THR A 199 10.20 -13.98 -2.40
C THR A 199 11.03 -15.23 -2.18
N TYR A 200 12.27 -15.25 -2.67
CA TYR A 200 13.17 -16.37 -2.50
C TYR A 200 13.65 -16.56 -1.05
N LEU A 201 13.69 -15.48 -0.26
CA LEU A 201 14.10 -15.48 1.15
C LEU A 201 12.94 -15.69 2.14
N LYS A 202 11.73 -16.09 1.71
CA LYS A 202 10.59 -16.34 2.63
C LYS A 202 10.77 -17.53 3.54
N SER A 203 11.54 -18.52 3.13
CA SER A 203 11.74 -19.76 3.89
C SER A 203 13.08 -20.40 3.54
N GLN A 204 13.58 -21.31 4.41
CA GLN A 204 14.77 -22.08 4.13
C GLN A 204 14.61 -22.92 2.85
N LYS A 205 13.42 -23.49 2.61
CA LYS A 205 13.15 -24.27 1.41
C LYS A 205 13.29 -23.44 0.13
N ASN A 206 12.68 -22.24 0.09
CA ASN A 206 12.80 -21.34 -1.06
C ASN A 206 14.25 -20.90 -1.28
N LEU A 207 15.00 -20.66 -0.19
CA LEU A 207 16.41 -20.28 -0.25
C LEU A 207 17.26 -21.38 -0.91
N GLU A 208 16.97 -22.65 -0.60
CA GLU A 208 17.66 -23.79 -1.19
C GLU A 208 17.25 -24.01 -2.67
N GLU A 209 15.96 -23.87 -2.98
CA GLU A 209 15.42 -24.04 -4.35
C GLU A 209 15.91 -22.96 -5.33
N HIS A 210 16.17 -21.73 -4.85
CA HIS A 210 16.55 -20.58 -5.69
C HIS A 210 17.97 -20.05 -5.41
N TRP A 211 18.85 -20.91 -4.94
CA TRP A 211 20.19 -20.51 -4.51
C TRP A 211 21.00 -19.79 -5.59
N ASP A 212 20.97 -20.26 -6.83
CA ASP A 212 21.73 -19.68 -7.93
C ASP A 212 21.24 -18.26 -8.28
N GLU A 213 19.93 -18.05 -8.33
CA GLU A 213 19.34 -16.74 -8.58
C GLU A 213 19.58 -15.77 -7.42
N ILE A 214 19.52 -16.25 -6.18
CA ILE A 214 19.84 -15.46 -4.98
C ILE A 214 21.29 -14.99 -5.03
N ARG A 215 22.22 -15.88 -5.40
CA ARG A 215 23.63 -15.54 -5.52
C ARG A 215 23.89 -14.43 -6.54
N ILE A 216 23.19 -14.47 -7.68
CA ILE A 216 23.28 -13.41 -8.70
C ILE A 216 22.65 -12.11 -8.20
N LEU A 217 21.46 -12.18 -7.59
CA LEU A 217 20.74 -11.01 -7.13
C LEU A 217 21.48 -10.24 -6.04
N LYS A 218 22.05 -10.94 -5.04
CA LYS A 218 22.72 -10.28 -3.92
C LYS A 218 23.97 -9.49 -4.33
N GLU A 219 24.61 -9.83 -5.43
CA GLU A 219 25.81 -9.13 -5.90
C GLU A 219 25.51 -7.91 -6.80
N LYS A 220 24.24 -7.70 -7.20
CA LYS A 220 23.86 -6.57 -8.06
C LYS A 220 23.93 -5.21 -7.37
N SER A 221 23.64 -5.15 -6.07
CA SER A 221 23.73 -3.91 -5.31
C SER A 221 24.01 -4.13 -3.83
N SER A 222 24.54 -3.08 -3.16
CA SER A 222 24.77 -3.11 -1.70
C SER A 222 23.46 -3.27 -0.90
N GLU A 223 22.36 -2.79 -1.44
CA GLU A 223 21.02 -2.89 -0.84
C GLU A 223 20.50 -4.33 -0.91
N LEU A 224 20.57 -4.99 -2.07
CA LEU A 224 20.20 -6.39 -2.24
C LEU A 224 21.08 -7.30 -1.38
N LYS A 225 22.37 -6.99 -1.28
CA LYS A 225 23.30 -7.70 -0.39
C LYS A 225 22.90 -7.54 1.07
N HIS A 226 22.58 -6.33 1.52
CA HIS A 226 22.11 -6.08 2.88
C HIS A 226 20.81 -6.84 3.18
N LEU A 227 19.83 -6.75 2.29
CA LEU A 227 18.56 -7.48 2.40
C LEU A 227 18.77 -8.98 2.54
N TYR A 228 19.64 -9.57 1.70
CA TYR A 228 19.99 -10.99 1.78
C TYR A 228 20.49 -11.38 3.17
N TYR A 229 21.49 -10.68 3.71
CA TYR A 229 22.04 -11.00 5.02
C TYR A 229 21.03 -10.85 6.15
N GLN A 230 20.17 -9.83 6.11
CA GLN A 230 19.14 -9.63 7.13
C GLN A 230 18.08 -10.74 7.10
N GLU A 231 17.56 -11.10 5.93
CA GLU A 231 16.52 -12.13 5.83
C GLU A 231 17.06 -13.54 6.11
N VAL A 232 18.27 -13.87 5.63
CA VAL A 232 18.93 -15.14 5.96
C VAL A 232 19.18 -15.23 7.47
N GLY A 233 19.69 -14.16 8.09
CA GLY A 233 19.87 -14.11 9.54
C GLY A 233 18.57 -14.38 10.30
N LYS A 234 17.44 -13.80 9.88
CA LYS A 234 16.10 -14.05 10.47
C LYS A 234 15.67 -15.53 10.35
N ILE A 235 15.86 -16.14 9.18
CA ILE A 235 15.50 -17.56 8.94
C ILE A 235 16.26 -18.45 9.92
N TYR A 236 17.57 -18.27 10.00
CA TYR A 236 18.42 -19.12 10.86
C TYR A 236 18.28 -18.80 12.34
N ALA A 237 18.09 -17.54 12.73
CA ALA A 237 17.76 -17.17 14.10
C ALA A 237 16.47 -17.87 14.57
N LYS A 238 15.42 -17.91 13.73
CA LYS A 238 14.18 -18.62 14.01
C LYS A 238 14.40 -20.13 14.15
N LYS A 239 15.22 -20.72 13.28
CA LYS A 239 15.58 -22.14 13.33
C LYS A 239 16.30 -22.51 14.62
N TYR A 240 17.35 -21.75 14.98
CA TYR A 240 18.14 -22.01 16.18
C TYR A 240 17.38 -21.66 17.47
N SER A 241 16.49 -20.69 17.46
CA SER A 241 15.76 -20.26 18.67
C SER A 241 15.00 -21.39 19.36
N LYS A 242 14.49 -22.37 18.59
CA LYS A 242 13.83 -23.55 19.16
C LYS A 242 14.83 -24.42 19.91
N GLN A 243 15.95 -24.76 19.30
CA GLN A 243 17.00 -25.60 19.87
C GLN A 243 17.63 -24.93 21.10
N TRP A 244 17.87 -23.62 21.04
CA TRP A 244 18.44 -22.87 22.16
C TRP A 244 17.52 -22.82 23.38
N ARG A 245 16.21 -22.69 23.17
CA ARG A 245 15.24 -22.79 24.27
C ARG A 245 15.16 -24.21 24.88
N GLU A 246 15.31 -25.24 24.06
CA GLU A 246 15.34 -26.64 24.52
C GLU A 246 16.52 -26.93 25.47
N ILE A 247 17.66 -26.25 25.28
CA ILE A 247 18.84 -26.34 26.18
C ILE A 247 18.84 -25.29 27.28
N GLY A 248 17.74 -24.55 27.46
CA GLY A 248 17.57 -23.59 28.56
C GLY A 248 18.13 -22.19 28.32
N LEU A 249 18.59 -21.86 27.11
CA LEU A 249 18.99 -20.49 26.78
C LEU A 249 17.78 -19.58 26.71
N ASN A 250 17.85 -18.45 27.41
CA ASN A 250 16.86 -17.39 27.39
C ASN A 250 17.54 -16.04 27.65
N ASP A 251 16.91 -14.97 27.22
CA ASP A 251 17.35 -13.60 27.41
C ASP A 251 18.81 -13.35 26.98
N VAL A 252 19.12 -13.83 25.75
CA VAL A 252 20.46 -13.75 25.14
C VAL A 252 20.38 -13.08 23.79
N TRP A 253 21.33 -12.19 23.52
CA TRP A 253 21.52 -11.59 22.20
C TRP A 253 22.49 -12.41 21.37
N PHE A 254 22.20 -12.52 20.08
CA PHE A 254 23.02 -13.19 19.07
C PHE A 254 23.28 -12.29 17.88
N ALA A 255 24.44 -12.43 17.28
CA ALA A 255 24.77 -11.84 15.97
C ALA A 255 24.91 -12.94 14.93
N PHE A 256 24.25 -12.76 13.79
CA PHE A 256 24.35 -13.67 12.66
C PHE A 256 25.08 -13.02 11.48
N PHE A 257 25.96 -13.75 10.87
CA PHE A 257 26.54 -13.43 9.58
C PHE A 257 26.15 -14.56 8.61
N GLU A 258 25.24 -14.26 7.67
CA GLU A 258 24.51 -15.28 6.88
C GLU A 258 23.78 -16.29 7.82
N ALA A 259 24.08 -17.57 7.63
CA ALA A 259 23.47 -18.67 8.38
C ALA A 259 24.13 -18.95 9.75
N MET A 260 25.27 -18.30 10.06
CA MET A 260 26.09 -18.64 11.22
C MET A 260 25.91 -17.64 12.36
N PRO A 261 25.63 -18.10 13.59
CA PRO A 261 25.78 -17.29 14.77
C PRO A 261 27.29 -17.06 15.03
N ILE A 262 27.71 -15.79 15.02
CA ILE A 262 29.13 -15.41 15.15
C ILE A 262 29.48 -14.81 16.52
N ALA A 263 28.49 -14.34 17.24
CA ALA A 263 28.66 -13.81 18.58
C ALA A 263 27.37 -13.95 19.41
N SER A 264 27.51 -14.02 20.74
CA SER A 264 26.41 -13.99 21.68
C SER A 264 26.79 -13.20 22.95
N GLY A 265 25.79 -12.67 23.65
CA GLY A 265 26.01 -11.89 24.88
C GLY A 265 24.71 -11.56 25.59
N LYS A 266 24.83 -11.04 26.82
CA LYS A 266 23.67 -10.61 27.61
C LYS A 266 23.02 -9.33 27.09
N THR A 267 23.79 -8.45 26.45
CA THR A 267 23.30 -7.20 25.87
C THR A 267 23.68 -7.09 24.40
N GLN A 268 22.91 -6.33 23.64
CA GLN A 268 23.24 -6.04 22.24
C GLN A 268 24.61 -5.35 22.11
N VAL A 269 24.93 -4.45 23.03
CA VAL A 269 26.21 -3.71 23.05
C VAL A 269 27.40 -4.64 23.16
N ASP A 270 27.32 -5.67 24.02
CA ASP A 270 28.41 -6.67 24.18
C ASP A 270 28.61 -7.45 22.87
N VAL A 271 27.51 -7.86 22.23
CA VAL A 271 27.54 -8.58 20.96
C VAL A 271 28.11 -7.71 19.84
N GLU A 272 27.72 -6.43 19.76
CA GLU A 272 28.26 -5.48 18.79
C GLU A 272 29.76 -5.24 19.00
N ARG A 273 30.22 -5.18 20.24
CA ARG A 273 31.65 -5.06 20.55
C ARG A 273 32.42 -6.27 20.04
N THR A 274 31.91 -7.48 20.28
CA THR A 274 32.54 -8.72 19.78
C THR A 274 32.55 -8.75 18.27
N VAL A 275 31.44 -8.40 17.62
CA VAL A 275 31.36 -8.34 16.14
C VAL A 275 32.41 -7.38 15.55
N LYS A 276 32.62 -6.22 16.18
CA LYS A 276 33.65 -5.25 15.75
C LYS A 276 35.08 -5.81 15.85
N GLN A 277 35.32 -6.73 16.77
CA GLN A 277 36.65 -7.36 16.96
C GLN A 277 36.90 -8.48 15.95
N ILE A 278 35.87 -9.25 15.58
CA ILE A 278 36.03 -10.45 14.75
C ILE A 278 35.77 -10.21 13.25
N LEU A 279 34.97 -9.19 12.90
CA LEU A 279 34.63 -8.91 11.49
C LEU A 279 35.31 -7.64 10.97
N PRO A 280 35.80 -7.65 9.72
CA PRO A 280 36.27 -6.46 9.02
C PRO A 280 35.15 -5.39 8.91
N LYS A 281 35.52 -4.10 9.03
CA LYS A 281 34.58 -2.98 8.98
C LYS A 281 33.52 -3.04 7.85
N PRO A 282 33.90 -3.37 6.58
CA PRO A 282 32.94 -3.43 5.48
C PRO A 282 31.85 -4.51 5.67
N GLN A 283 32.11 -5.55 6.46
CA GLN A 283 31.19 -6.68 6.66
C GLN A 283 30.27 -6.45 7.88
N GLN A 284 30.65 -5.60 8.83
CA GLN A 284 29.88 -5.34 10.05
C GLN A 284 28.46 -4.84 9.77
N LYS A 285 28.23 -4.09 8.68
CA LYS A 285 26.91 -3.57 8.28
C LYS A 285 25.92 -4.66 7.84
N PHE A 286 26.39 -5.87 7.55
CA PHE A 286 25.55 -6.98 7.11
C PHE A 286 25.10 -7.88 8.24
N VAL A 287 25.60 -7.68 9.46
CA VAL A 287 25.27 -8.51 10.62
C VAL A 287 23.80 -8.33 11.00
N TYR A 288 23.11 -9.45 11.21
CA TYR A 288 21.76 -9.47 11.77
C TYR A 288 21.82 -9.74 13.27
N TYR A 289 21.23 -8.86 14.08
CA TYR A 289 21.17 -9.00 15.53
C TYR A 289 19.80 -9.54 15.95
N PHE A 290 19.82 -10.54 16.84
CA PHE A 290 18.63 -11.26 17.28
C PHE A 290 18.61 -11.38 18.80
N HIS A 291 17.49 -11.00 19.44
CA HIS A 291 17.27 -11.21 20.85
C HIS A 291 16.39 -12.44 21.10
N LEU A 292 16.95 -13.47 21.73
CA LEU A 292 16.20 -14.64 22.19
C LEU A 292 15.53 -14.28 23.52
N LYS A 293 14.31 -13.72 23.46
CA LYS A 293 13.53 -13.36 24.65
C LYS A 293 13.17 -14.61 25.46
N GLY A 294 13.18 -14.47 26.80
CA GLY A 294 12.58 -15.45 27.69
C GLY A 294 11.08 -15.66 27.41
N LYS A 295 10.56 -16.82 27.87
CA LYS A 295 9.11 -17.06 27.87
C LYS A 295 8.46 -16.28 29.00
#